data_ff3fb9297a69bdbd062273195e49ce36
#
_entry.id   ff3fb9297a69bdbd062273195e49ce36
#
_cell.length_a   1.000
_cell.length_b   1.000
_cell.length_c   1.000
_cell.angle_alpha   90.00
_cell.angle_beta   90.00
_cell.angle_gamma   90.00
#
_symmetry.space_group_name_H-M   'P 1'
#
loop_
_entity.id
_entity.type
_entity.pdbx_description
1 polymer ?
#
loop_
_entity_poly.entity_id
_entity_poly.type
_entity_poly.pdbx_seq_one_letter_code
_entity_poly.pdbx_strand_id
1 'polypeptide(L)' 'MNGFIAAFDDPAGLGEVERDDGVRFPFHCIEIADGTRMIAIGTAVTFTLLCKLGRYEAAHITAL' A
#
# COMPACT_ATOMS: atom_id res chain seq x y z
N MET A 1 -2.46 -7.95 -7.19
CA MET A 1 -2.69 -6.74 -7.98
C MET A 1 -1.41 -5.96 -8.08
N ASN A 2 -1.23 -5.24 -9.17
CA ASN A 2 -0.05 -4.43 -9.39
C ASN A 2 -0.39 -2.95 -9.28
N GLY A 3 0.57 -2.18 -8.75
CA GLY A 3 0.44 -0.74 -8.65
C GLY A 3 1.74 -0.13 -8.18
N PHE A 4 1.67 1.06 -7.60
CA PHE A 4 2.84 1.73 -7.05
C PHE A 4 2.44 2.53 -5.80
N ILE A 5 3.43 2.83 -4.99
CA ILE A 5 3.22 3.64 -3.79
C ILE A 5 3.00 5.10 -4.23
N ALA A 6 1.80 5.62 -3.99
CA ALA A 6 1.43 6.97 -4.40
C ALA A 6 1.66 7.99 -3.30
N ALA A 7 1.57 7.58 -2.04
CA ALA A 7 1.78 8.45 -0.89
C ALA A 7 2.23 7.62 0.31
N PHE A 8 3.01 8.22 1.20
CA PHE A 8 3.39 7.59 2.45
C PHE A 8 3.72 8.66 3.48
N ASP A 9 3.05 8.59 4.63
CA ASP A 9 3.29 9.45 5.78
C ASP A 9 4.03 8.61 6.84
N ASP A 10 5.35 8.74 6.88
CA ASP A 10 6.20 7.93 7.73
C ASP A 10 5.83 8.06 9.22
N PRO A 11 5.71 9.27 9.79
CA PRO A 11 5.34 9.38 11.21
C PRO A 11 4.00 8.73 11.56
N ALA A 12 3.02 8.79 10.66
CA ALA A 12 1.71 8.19 10.90
C ALA A 12 1.66 6.72 10.56
N GLY A 13 2.60 6.21 9.75
CA GLY A 13 2.59 4.84 9.27
C GLY A 13 1.43 4.54 8.33
N LEU A 14 0.96 5.54 7.59
CA LEU A 14 -0.16 5.42 6.67
C LEU A 14 0.27 5.83 5.26
N GLY A 15 -0.26 5.15 4.25
CA GLY A 15 0.04 5.47 2.88
C GLY A 15 -1.09 5.11 1.93
N GLU A 16 -0.82 5.28 0.65
CA GLU A 16 -1.74 4.92 -0.42
C GLU A 16 -1.00 4.19 -1.53
N VAL A 17 -1.64 3.13 -2.05
CA VAL A 17 -1.21 2.42 -3.26
C VAL A 17 -2.14 2.83 -4.38
N GLU A 18 -1.59 3.17 -5.53
CA GLU A 18 -2.38 3.40 -6.73
C GLU A 18 -2.29 2.18 -7.62
N ARG A 19 -3.44 1.57 -7.90
CA ARG A 19 -3.53 0.41 -8.79
C ARG A 19 -3.35 0.87 -10.24
N ASP A 20 -3.03 -0.07 -11.13
CA ASP A 20 -2.77 0.22 -12.54
C ASP A 20 -3.92 0.97 -13.25
N ASP A 21 -5.15 0.82 -12.76
CA ASP A 21 -6.31 1.51 -13.31
C ASP A 21 -6.56 2.89 -12.70
N GLY A 22 -5.67 3.37 -11.83
CA GLY A 22 -5.76 4.67 -11.19
C GLY A 22 -6.55 4.72 -9.89
N VAL A 23 -7.10 3.60 -9.46
CA VAL A 23 -7.81 3.55 -8.17
C VAL A 23 -6.80 3.48 -7.03
N ARG A 24 -6.99 4.29 -5.98
CA ARG A 24 -6.13 4.33 -4.81
C ARG A 24 -6.75 3.61 -3.64
N PHE A 25 -5.90 2.93 -2.87
CA PHE A 25 -6.29 2.22 -1.67
C PHE A 25 -5.37 2.63 -0.53
N PRO A 26 -5.92 2.94 0.66
CA PRO A 26 -5.08 3.23 1.83
C PRO A 26 -4.44 1.94 2.34
N PHE A 27 -3.31 2.09 3.04
CA PHE A 27 -2.69 0.97 3.75
C PHE A 27 -1.99 1.45 5.01
N HIS A 28 -1.81 0.53 5.96
CA HIS A 28 -0.99 0.74 7.14
C HIS A 28 0.41 0.18 6.90
N CYS A 29 1.42 0.78 7.51
CA CYS A 29 2.81 0.38 7.31
C CYS A 29 3.08 -1.08 7.70
N ILE A 30 2.27 -1.65 8.58
CA ILE A 30 2.40 -3.06 8.97
C ILE A 30 2.08 -4.02 7.84
N GLU A 31 1.43 -3.53 6.77
CA GLU A 31 1.11 -4.35 5.60
C GLU A 31 2.25 -4.44 4.59
N ILE A 32 3.35 -3.73 4.82
CA ILE A 32 4.55 -3.85 3.99
C ILE A 32 5.21 -5.18 4.33
N ALA A 33 5.30 -6.07 3.33
CA ALA A 33 5.63 -7.48 3.56
C ALA A 33 7.04 -7.71 4.11
N ASP A 34 7.99 -6.80 3.83
CA ASP A 34 9.36 -6.95 4.30
C ASP A 34 9.57 -6.55 5.77
N GLY A 35 8.52 -6.04 6.42
CA GLY A 35 8.56 -5.70 7.84
C GLY A 35 9.30 -4.41 8.18
N THR A 36 9.79 -3.67 7.18
CA THR A 36 10.55 -2.45 7.46
C THR A 36 9.68 -1.29 7.89
N ARG A 37 8.38 -1.34 7.60
CA ARG A 37 7.41 -0.28 7.87
C ARG A 37 7.74 1.04 7.18
N MET A 38 8.56 0.98 6.15
CA MET A 38 8.94 2.12 5.32
C MET A 38 8.97 1.69 3.86
N ILE A 39 8.50 2.56 2.98
CA ILE A 39 8.55 2.30 1.55
C ILE A 39 8.59 3.63 0.79
N ALA A 40 9.41 3.68 -0.25
CA ALA A 40 9.57 4.91 -1.02
C ALA A 40 8.37 5.15 -1.95
N ILE A 41 7.96 6.40 -2.06
CA ILE A 41 6.95 6.81 -3.03
C ILE A 41 7.47 6.50 -4.44
N GLY A 42 6.61 5.94 -5.29
CA GLY A 42 6.97 5.53 -6.64
C GLY A 42 7.40 4.08 -6.75
N THR A 43 7.60 3.37 -5.63
CA THR A 43 7.98 1.96 -5.66
C THR A 43 6.87 1.13 -6.30
N ALA A 44 7.23 0.34 -7.33
CA ALA A 44 6.31 -0.62 -7.93
C ALA A 44 6.09 -1.79 -6.97
N VAL A 45 4.84 -2.17 -6.79
CA VAL A 45 4.46 -3.19 -5.80
C VAL A 45 3.39 -4.13 -6.35
N THR A 46 3.31 -5.30 -5.75
CA THR A 46 2.10 -6.14 -5.78
C THR A 46 1.40 -6.04 -4.43
N PHE A 47 0.10 -6.23 -4.43
CA PHE A 47 -0.68 -6.17 -3.19
C PHE A 47 -1.99 -6.92 -3.35
N THR A 48 -2.67 -7.18 -2.22
CA THR A 48 -4.02 -7.72 -2.19
C THR A 48 -4.95 -6.70 -1.54
N LEU A 49 -6.26 -6.91 -1.65
CA LEU A 49 -7.24 -6.05 -1.00
C LEU A 49 -7.80 -6.74 0.24
N LEU A 50 -7.94 -5.96 1.30
CA LEU A 50 -8.54 -6.39 2.55
C LEU A 50 -9.73 -5.47 2.83
N CYS A 51 -10.92 -6.07 3.01
CA CYS A 51 -12.11 -5.30 3.33
C CYS A 51 -12.20 -5.09 4.85
N LYS A 52 -12.23 -3.83 5.26
CA LYS A 52 -12.38 -3.45 6.68
C LYS A 52 -13.51 -2.44 6.79
N LEU A 53 -14.55 -2.80 7.55
CA LEU A 53 -15.68 -1.90 7.84
C LEU A 53 -16.26 -1.25 6.56
N GLY A 54 -16.42 -2.06 5.50
CA GLY A 54 -16.98 -1.61 4.24
C GLY A 54 -16.02 -0.84 3.35
N ARG A 55 -14.72 -0.79 3.71
CA ARG A 55 -13.68 -0.17 2.90
C ARG A 55 -12.65 -1.20 2.48
N TYR A 56 -12.04 -0.98 1.32
CA TYR A 56 -10.91 -1.79 0.90
C TYR A 56 -9.60 -1.08 1.26
N GLU A 57 -8.67 -1.85 1.82
CA GLU A 57 -7.31 -1.41 2.09
C GLU A 57 -6.34 -2.31 1.37
N ALA A 58 -5.19 -1.78 0.98
CA ALA A 58 -4.12 -2.59 0.41
C ALA A 58 -3.43 -3.37 1.53
N ALA A 59 -3.14 -4.64 1.27
CA ALA A 59 -2.50 -5.55 2.21
C ALA A 59 -1.43 -6.36 1.49
N HIS A 60 -0.51 -6.98 2.26
CA HIS A 60 0.55 -7.82 1.71
C HIS A 60 1.32 -7.10 0.60
N ILE A 61 1.77 -5.88 0.89
CA ILE A 61 2.46 -5.04 -0.08
C ILE A 61 3.89 -5.54 -0.25
N THR A 62 4.22 -5.95 -1.47
CA THR A 62 5.54 -6.49 -1.79
C THR A 62 6.14 -5.70 -2.93
N ALA A 63 7.35 -5.16 -2.72
CA ALA A 63 8.08 -4.46 -3.78
C ALA A 63 8.46 -5.44 -4.90
N LEU A 64 8.31 -5.00 -6.11
CA LEU A 64 8.67 -5.77 -7.30
C LEU A 64 10.18 -5.74 -7.54
#